data_c266b7a85af42c03faf123861e85f633
#
_entry.id   c266b7a85af42c03faf123861e85f633
#
_cell.length_a   1.000
_cell.length_b   1.000
_cell.length_c   1.000
_cell.angle_alpha   90.00
_cell.angle_beta   90.00
_cell.angle_gamma   90.00
#
_symmetry.space_group_name_H-M   'P 1'
#
loop_
_entity.id
_entity.type
_entity.pdbx_description
1 polymer ?
#
loop_
_entity_poly.entity_id
_entity_poly.type
_entity_poly.pdbx_seq_one_letter_code
_entity_poly.pdbx_strand_id
1 'polypeptide(L)'
;MKEKKKGNIIGILIVMAIIIFGVIYGGITLTKNWGKSKETISKENATGKLKKICKDININEVEPRKSPIDLGVKDVKDTIPNIDKYPAKVENTTDSYIEIFSTGEKAGNGKDGWLIDVANNFNESKFEINGKIISVKVREIASGLGMDYIISEKYLPDAYSPSNELWGEMIKANGKTIELCDDRMVGNVAGILISKEKYDELIKKYGAINLKNITQAVANGEINMGYTNPFASATGLNFLVSTLATFDSSNPLSEKAIDGFNEFQNNIPLIAYTTLQLRNSAESGILDGFIMEYQTYINSPELKTDYIFTPFGYRHDSPLYSVGNLSNEKKEILNKFIEFYKQDKYQELAVKDGFNALEDYKC
;
A
#
# COMPACT_ATOMS: atom_id res chain seq x y z
N MET A 1 40.86 27.15 -8.72
CA MET A 1 39.40 26.88 -8.54
C MET A 1 38.70 26.37 -9.81
N LYS A 2 39.41 25.78 -10.77
CA LYS A 2 38.82 25.25 -12.03
C LYS A 2 38.84 23.73 -12.18
N GLU A 3 39.50 22.98 -11.31
CA GLU A 3 39.59 21.52 -11.45
C GLU A 3 38.45 20.70 -10.82
N LYS A 4 37.74 21.24 -9.81
CA LYS A 4 36.62 20.53 -9.15
C LYS A 4 35.35 20.37 -10.03
N LYS A 5 35.16 21.19 -11.05
CA LYS A 5 34.01 21.08 -11.98
C LYS A 5 34.17 19.96 -13.02
N LYS A 6 35.40 19.60 -13.39
CA LYS A 6 35.64 18.54 -14.38
C LYS A 6 35.33 17.12 -13.84
N GLY A 7 35.60 16.85 -12.56
CA GLY A 7 35.32 15.55 -11.96
C GLY A 7 33.83 15.22 -11.87
N ASN A 8 32.96 16.18 -11.55
CA ASN A 8 31.53 15.97 -11.49
C ASN A 8 30.87 15.76 -12.87
N ILE A 9 31.38 16.41 -13.89
CA ILE A 9 30.88 16.26 -15.27
C ILE A 9 31.27 14.90 -15.83
N ILE A 10 32.45 14.40 -15.53
CA ILE A 10 32.94 13.08 -15.96
C ILE A 10 32.11 12.00 -15.24
N GLY A 11 31.80 12.14 -13.95
CA GLY A 11 30.91 11.22 -13.20
C GLY A 11 29.49 11.15 -13.77
N ILE A 12 28.91 12.31 -14.11
CA ILE A 12 27.58 12.38 -14.73
C ILE A 12 27.58 11.77 -16.14
N LEU A 13 28.63 12.00 -16.92
CA LEU A 13 28.79 11.42 -18.25
C LEU A 13 28.96 9.91 -18.22
N ILE A 14 29.66 9.37 -17.21
CA ILE A 14 29.81 7.91 -17.02
C ILE A 14 28.46 7.29 -16.63
N VAL A 15 27.70 7.90 -15.73
CA VAL A 15 26.37 7.43 -15.35
C VAL A 15 25.40 7.48 -16.54
N MET A 16 25.42 8.56 -17.31
CA MET A 16 24.59 8.65 -18.52
C MET A 16 25.02 7.63 -19.59
N ALA A 17 26.31 7.38 -19.76
CA ALA A 17 26.80 6.35 -20.67
C ALA A 17 26.35 4.95 -20.25
N ILE A 18 26.36 4.62 -18.95
CA ILE A 18 25.85 3.34 -18.43
C ILE A 18 24.36 3.18 -18.68
N ILE A 19 23.57 4.25 -18.43
CA ILE A 19 22.11 4.23 -18.70
C ILE A 19 21.84 4.09 -20.20
N ILE A 20 22.54 4.81 -21.05
CA ILE A 20 22.40 4.72 -22.51
C ILE A 20 22.83 3.34 -23.02
N PHE A 21 23.92 2.76 -22.48
CA PHE A 21 24.37 1.43 -22.83
C PHE A 21 23.36 0.36 -22.37
N GLY A 22 22.76 0.51 -21.18
CA GLY A 22 21.71 -0.35 -20.67
C GLY A 22 20.44 -0.32 -21.54
N VAL A 23 20.02 0.87 -21.96
CA VAL A 23 18.87 1.07 -22.85
C VAL A 23 19.15 0.55 -24.27
N ILE A 24 20.35 0.77 -24.81
CA ILE A 24 20.74 0.29 -26.15
C ILE A 24 20.88 -1.25 -26.13
N TYR A 25 21.52 -1.82 -25.09
CA TYR A 25 21.69 -3.25 -24.97
C TYR A 25 20.36 -3.97 -24.71
N GLY A 26 19.51 -3.39 -23.87
CA GLY A 26 18.13 -3.82 -23.66
C GLY A 26 17.30 -3.72 -24.95
N GLY A 27 17.41 -2.61 -25.68
CA GLY A 27 16.76 -2.39 -26.97
C GLY A 27 17.23 -3.38 -28.05
N ILE A 28 18.53 -3.66 -28.14
CA ILE A 28 19.09 -4.63 -29.12
C ILE A 28 18.65 -6.06 -28.79
N THR A 29 18.56 -6.43 -27.51
CA THR A 29 18.05 -7.75 -27.10
C THR A 29 16.54 -7.90 -27.35
N LEU A 30 15.76 -6.83 -27.17
CA LEU A 30 14.34 -6.80 -27.51
C LEU A 30 14.12 -6.86 -29.03
N THR A 31 14.92 -6.13 -29.82
CA THR A 31 14.76 -6.12 -31.30
C THR A 31 15.29 -7.40 -31.96
N LYS A 32 16.32 -8.07 -31.41
CA LYS A 32 16.77 -9.39 -31.89
C LYS A 32 15.74 -10.50 -31.72
N ASN A 33 14.82 -10.33 -30.80
CA ASN A 33 13.73 -11.29 -30.53
C ASN A 33 12.39 -10.87 -31.18
N TRP A 34 12.33 -9.69 -31.79
CA TRP A 34 11.13 -9.20 -32.49
C TRP A 34 11.09 -9.82 -33.89
N GLY A 35 10.38 -10.89 -34.03
CA GLY A 35 10.25 -11.60 -35.32
C GLY A 35 10.54 -13.10 -35.26
N LYS A 36 10.99 -13.62 -34.14
CA LYS A 36 10.94 -15.03 -33.85
C LYS A 36 9.59 -15.35 -33.23
N SER A 37 8.88 -16.32 -33.82
CA SER A 37 7.65 -16.89 -33.28
C SER A 37 7.73 -16.99 -31.76
N LYS A 38 6.62 -16.76 -31.06
CA LYS A 38 6.41 -16.84 -29.61
C LYS A 38 7.02 -18.11 -28.96
N GLU A 39 8.32 -18.28 -29.03
CA GLU A 39 9.03 -19.03 -28.03
C GLU A 39 9.08 -18.14 -26.82
N THR A 40 8.26 -18.47 -25.86
CA THR A 40 8.26 -17.96 -24.51
C THR A 40 9.71 -17.84 -24.06
N ILE A 41 10.23 -16.60 -23.94
CA ILE A 41 11.46 -16.39 -23.18
C ILE A 41 11.11 -16.94 -21.82
N SER A 42 11.67 -18.07 -21.43
CA SER A 42 11.29 -18.71 -20.19
C SER A 42 11.53 -17.70 -19.07
N LYS A 43 10.60 -17.59 -18.15
CA LYS A 43 10.67 -16.73 -16.95
C LYS A 43 12.02 -16.91 -16.24
N GLU A 44 12.56 -18.13 -16.25
CA GLU A 44 13.88 -18.51 -15.75
C GLU A 44 15.04 -17.80 -16.47
N ASN A 45 14.98 -17.66 -17.79
CA ASN A 45 16.04 -16.97 -18.54
C ASN A 45 16.06 -15.47 -18.32
N ALA A 46 14.88 -14.84 -18.17
CA ALA A 46 14.78 -13.42 -17.85
C ALA A 46 15.24 -13.15 -16.40
N THR A 47 14.78 -13.95 -15.45
CA THR A 47 15.16 -13.87 -14.03
C THR A 47 16.65 -14.19 -13.83
N GLY A 48 17.19 -15.20 -14.52
CA GLY A 48 18.61 -15.53 -14.48
C GLY A 48 19.50 -14.43 -15.01
N LYS A 49 19.08 -13.75 -16.09
CA LYS A 49 19.81 -12.58 -16.64
C LYS A 49 19.73 -11.38 -15.71
N LEU A 50 18.58 -11.12 -15.11
CA LEU A 50 18.41 -10.04 -14.14
C LEU A 50 19.24 -10.28 -12.88
N LYS A 51 19.22 -11.51 -12.32
CA LYS A 51 20.07 -11.91 -11.19
C LYS A 51 21.57 -11.75 -11.50
N LYS A 52 21.99 -12.04 -12.74
CA LYS A 52 23.38 -11.85 -13.17
C LYS A 52 23.74 -10.38 -13.23
N ILE A 53 22.88 -9.53 -13.82
CA ILE A 53 23.07 -8.09 -13.88
C ILE A 53 23.13 -7.49 -12.46
N CYS A 54 22.23 -7.91 -11.56
CA CYS A 54 22.23 -7.43 -10.17
C CYS A 54 23.48 -7.88 -9.38
N LYS A 55 24.04 -9.06 -9.67
CA LYS A 55 25.30 -9.51 -9.06
C LYS A 55 26.54 -8.78 -9.60
N ASP A 56 26.50 -8.37 -10.86
CA ASP A 56 27.61 -7.66 -11.51
C ASP A 56 27.59 -6.15 -11.16
N ILE A 57 26.49 -5.63 -10.59
CA ILE A 57 26.42 -4.26 -10.02
C ILE A 57 26.86 -4.35 -8.56
N ASN A 58 28.12 -4.06 -8.30
CA ASN A 58 28.64 -3.99 -6.94
C ASN A 58 28.20 -2.66 -6.27
N ILE A 59 27.02 -2.68 -5.62
CA ILE A 59 26.45 -1.51 -4.96
C ILE A 59 27.19 -1.20 -3.64
N ASN A 60 28.01 -2.14 -3.14
CA ASN A 60 28.69 -2.02 -1.85
C ASN A 60 29.92 -1.10 -1.85
N GLU A 61 30.36 -0.61 -3.02
CA GLU A 61 31.49 0.31 -3.12
C GLU A 61 31.08 1.80 -3.21
N VAL A 62 29.79 2.09 -3.19
CA VAL A 62 29.32 3.48 -3.06
C VAL A 62 29.28 3.81 -1.57
N GLU A 63 30.39 4.32 -1.03
CA GLU A 63 30.31 5.00 0.26
C GLU A 63 29.17 6.02 0.18
N PRO A 64 28.21 5.99 1.13
CA PRO A 64 27.16 6.99 1.16
C PRO A 64 27.88 8.33 1.23
N ARG A 65 27.75 9.16 0.19
CA ARG A 65 28.26 10.52 0.22
C ARG A 65 27.66 11.15 1.47
N LYS A 66 28.47 11.44 2.47
CA LYS A 66 28.11 12.37 3.53
C LYS A 66 27.85 13.68 2.82
N SER A 67 26.60 13.87 2.39
CA SER A 67 26.17 15.10 1.79
C SER A 67 26.26 16.17 2.86
N PRO A 68 26.94 17.29 2.64
CA PRO A 68 26.82 18.46 3.50
C PRO A 68 25.47 19.16 3.32
N ILE A 69 24.53 18.57 2.59
CA ILE A 69 23.17 19.07 2.50
C ILE A 69 22.50 18.72 3.81
N ASP A 70 22.54 19.66 4.74
CA ASP A 70 21.54 19.76 5.78
C ASP A 70 20.20 19.92 5.04
N LEU A 71 19.41 18.84 4.97
CA LEU A 71 18.11 18.87 4.31
C LEU A 71 17.16 19.82 5.04
N GLY A 72 17.57 20.33 6.21
CA GLY A 72 16.80 21.32 6.97
C GLY A 72 15.41 20.83 7.38
N VAL A 73 15.13 19.54 7.19
CA VAL A 73 13.84 18.96 7.56
C VAL A 73 13.79 18.90 9.07
N LYS A 74 13.15 19.89 9.65
CA LYS A 74 12.98 20.02 11.11
C LYS A 74 11.65 19.47 11.59
N ASP A 75 10.69 19.25 10.68
CA ASP A 75 9.33 18.83 10.99
C ASP A 75 8.79 17.90 9.88
N VAL A 76 8.05 16.85 10.28
CA VAL A 76 7.30 15.97 9.36
C VAL A 76 6.43 16.79 8.39
N LYS A 77 5.87 17.90 8.87
CA LYS A 77 5.08 18.86 8.10
C LYS A 77 5.79 19.36 6.83
N ASP A 78 7.12 19.49 6.87
CA ASP A 78 7.91 19.99 5.73
C ASP A 78 8.09 18.92 4.63
N THR A 79 7.98 17.64 4.99
CA THR A 79 8.14 16.52 4.06
C THR A 79 6.84 16.11 3.38
N ILE A 80 5.69 16.42 4.00
CA ILE A 80 4.38 16.04 3.48
C ILE A 80 4.04 16.93 2.27
N PRO A 81 3.58 16.36 1.12
CA PRO A 81 3.14 17.13 -0.03
C PRO A 81 2.01 18.12 0.30
N ASN A 82 1.79 19.13 -0.54
CA ASN A 82 0.58 19.93 -0.47
C ASN A 82 -0.62 19.04 -0.82
N ILE A 83 -1.75 19.23 -0.10
CA ILE A 83 -2.99 18.48 -0.31
C ILE A 83 -3.54 18.61 -1.74
N ASP A 84 -3.25 19.69 -2.44
CA ASP A 84 -3.65 19.92 -3.84
C ASP A 84 -3.08 18.85 -4.81
N LYS A 85 -2.04 18.11 -4.40
CA LYS A 85 -1.53 16.96 -5.17
C LYS A 85 -2.46 15.74 -5.12
N TYR A 86 -3.41 15.76 -4.21
CA TYR A 86 -4.42 14.71 -4.02
C TYR A 86 -5.82 15.31 -4.22
N PRO A 87 -6.25 15.54 -5.47
CA PRO A 87 -7.57 16.09 -5.75
C PRO A 87 -8.66 15.18 -5.19
N ALA A 88 -9.78 15.77 -4.83
CA ALA A 88 -10.93 14.98 -4.38
C ALA A 88 -11.42 14.07 -5.52
N LYS A 89 -11.83 12.88 -5.17
CA LYS A 89 -12.49 11.91 -6.07
C LYS A 89 -13.99 12.17 -6.17
N VAL A 90 -14.56 12.67 -5.08
CA VAL A 90 -15.93 13.21 -5.04
C VAL A 90 -15.85 14.60 -4.44
N GLU A 91 -16.30 15.60 -5.18
CA GLU A 91 -16.40 16.96 -4.68
C GLU A 91 -17.72 17.17 -3.91
N ASN A 92 -17.69 18.06 -2.94
CA ASN A 92 -18.93 18.50 -2.26
C ASN A 92 -19.83 19.26 -3.26
N THR A 93 -21.13 19.07 -3.12
CA THR A 93 -22.14 19.73 -3.98
C THR A 93 -22.79 20.93 -3.29
N THR A 94 -22.50 21.13 -2.00
CA THR A 94 -23.06 22.20 -1.17
C THR A 94 -22.01 22.71 -0.18
N ASP A 95 -22.26 23.85 0.46
CA ASP A 95 -21.39 24.42 1.49
C ASP A 95 -21.50 23.68 2.84
N SER A 96 -22.60 22.94 3.06
CA SER A 96 -22.80 22.09 4.23
C SER A 96 -22.30 20.67 3.92
N TYR A 97 -21.04 20.41 4.22
CA TYR A 97 -20.41 19.13 3.90
C TYR A 97 -19.39 18.67 4.93
N ILE A 98 -19.01 17.41 4.82
CA ILE A 98 -17.83 16.84 5.47
C ILE A 98 -16.82 16.33 4.42
N GLU A 99 -15.53 16.47 4.70
CA GLU A 99 -14.46 15.87 3.90
C GLU A 99 -13.94 14.61 4.56
N ILE A 100 -13.83 13.53 3.78
CA ILE A 100 -13.39 12.22 4.24
C ILE A 100 -12.09 11.83 3.51
N PHE A 101 -11.03 11.53 4.26
CA PHE A 101 -9.86 10.83 3.74
C PHE A 101 -10.11 9.34 3.75
N SER A 102 -9.88 8.67 2.63
CA SER A 102 -10.02 7.22 2.50
C SER A 102 -8.96 6.64 1.57
N THR A 103 -8.72 5.35 1.69
CA THR A 103 -7.66 4.63 0.99
C THR A 103 -8.09 4.14 -0.39
N GLY A 104 -7.11 3.87 -1.26
CA GLY A 104 -7.34 3.58 -2.68
C GLY A 104 -8.21 2.36 -2.97
N GLU A 105 -8.24 1.34 -2.10
CA GLU A 105 -9.12 0.18 -2.26
C GLU A 105 -10.62 0.51 -2.08
N LYS A 106 -10.95 1.65 -1.40
CA LYS A 106 -12.31 2.14 -1.22
C LYS A 106 -12.62 3.38 -2.07
N ALA A 107 -11.61 4.24 -2.25
CA ALA A 107 -11.74 5.54 -2.91
C ALA A 107 -10.95 5.63 -4.23
N GLY A 108 -10.58 4.48 -4.82
CA GLY A 108 -9.93 4.38 -6.12
C GLY A 108 -10.90 4.42 -7.29
N ASN A 109 -10.64 3.65 -8.33
CA ASN A 109 -11.45 3.61 -9.55
C ASN A 109 -12.10 2.24 -9.76
N GLY A 110 -13.26 2.20 -10.37
CA GLY A 110 -13.96 0.96 -10.71
C GLY A 110 -14.26 0.14 -9.45
N LYS A 111 -13.79 -1.10 -9.36
CA LYS A 111 -14.00 -1.98 -8.21
C LYS A 111 -13.29 -1.54 -6.93
N ASP A 112 -12.33 -0.66 -7.04
CA ASP A 112 -11.67 0.00 -5.91
C ASP A 112 -12.40 1.29 -5.49
N GLY A 113 -13.59 1.57 -6.06
CA GLY A 113 -14.34 2.82 -5.91
C GLY A 113 -15.65 2.70 -5.12
N TRP A 114 -15.85 1.69 -4.29
CA TRP A 114 -17.08 1.51 -3.51
C TRP A 114 -17.53 2.78 -2.78
N LEU A 115 -16.62 3.45 -2.07
CA LEU A 115 -16.93 4.67 -1.33
C LEU A 115 -17.24 5.85 -2.26
N ILE A 116 -16.65 5.88 -3.46
CA ILE A 116 -16.94 6.88 -4.48
C ILE A 116 -18.39 6.76 -4.94
N ASP A 117 -18.85 5.55 -5.24
CA ASP A 117 -20.22 5.28 -5.65
C ASP A 117 -21.21 5.63 -4.53
N VAL A 118 -20.89 5.24 -3.29
CA VAL A 118 -21.71 5.60 -2.11
C VAL A 118 -21.81 7.11 -1.92
N ALA A 119 -20.69 7.83 -2.00
CA ALA A 119 -20.62 9.27 -1.80
C ALA A 119 -21.38 10.04 -2.90
N ASN A 120 -21.24 9.61 -4.16
CA ASN A 120 -22.01 10.19 -5.26
C ASN A 120 -23.50 9.99 -5.06
N ASN A 121 -23.96 8.78 -4.74
CA ASN A 121 -25.35 8.49 -4.45
C ASN A 121 -25.89 9.28 -3.24
N PHE A 122 -25.06 9.50 -2.22
CA PHE A 122 -25.43 10.35 -1.08
C PHE A 122 -25.66 11.79 -1.53
N ASN A 123 -24.74 12.37 -2.29
CA ASN A 123 -24.82 13.73 -2.78
C ASN A 123 -26.02 13.92 -3.74
N GLU A 124 -26.34 12.93 -4.57
CA GLU A 124 -27.51 12.93 -5.45
C GLU A 124 -28.82 12.85 -4.69
N SER A 125 -28.82 12.23 -3.49
CA SER A 125 -30.03 12.08 -2.66
C SER A 125 -30.49 13.41 -2.02
N LYS A 126 -29.64 14.44 -2.02
CA LYS A 126 -29.96 15.80 -1.52
C LYS A 126 -30.60 15.81 -0.13
N PHE A 127 -30.04 15.02 0.78
CA PHE A 127 -30.53 15.04 2.17
C PHE A 127 -30.41 16.44 2.77
N GLU A 128 -31.31 16.75 3.68
CA GLU A 128 -31.34 18.03 4.38
C GLU A 128 -31.15 17.87 5.89
N ILE A 129 -30.37 18.78 6.47
CA ILE A 129 -30.24 18.97 7.92
C ILE A 129 -30.47 20.42 8.19
N ASN A 130 -31.42 20.73 9.10
CA ASN A 130 -31.79 22.11 9.49
C ASN A 130 -32.07 23.02 8.28
N GLY A 131 -32.74 22.50 7.24
CA GLY A 131 -33.11 23.22 6.02
C GLY A 131 -31.97 23.50 5.05
N LYS A 132 -30.81 22.86 5.24
CA LYS A 132 -29.65 22.91 4.31
C LYS A 132 -29.43 21.55 3.67
N ILE A 133 -29.28 21.54 2.35
CA ILE A 133 -28.86 20.33 1.63
C ILE A 133 -27.41 20.03 2.04
N ILE A 134 -27.15 18.78 2.38
CA ILE A 134 -25.84 18.29 2.83
C ILE A 134 -25.14 17.46 1.77
N SER A 135 -23.81 17.40 1.82
CA SER A 135 -23.00 16.58 0.93
C SER A 135 -21.75 16.01 1.62
N VAL A 136 -21.06 15.14 0.92
CA VAL A 136 -19.76 14.60 1.33
C VAL A 136 -18.73 14.84 0.23
N LYS A 137 -17.50 15.07 0.63
CA LYS A 137 -16.31 15.16 -0.21
C LYS A 137 -15.39 14.00 0.15
N VAL A 138 -14.88 13.27 -0.86
CA VAL A 138 -13.98 12.14 -0.62
C VAL A 138 -12.66 12.37 -1.32
N ARG A 139 -11.58 12.15 -0.58
CA ARG A 139 -10.22 12.24 -1.09
C ARG A 139 -9.49 10.93 -0.90
N GLU A 140 -8.88 10.42 -1.98
CA GLU A 140 -8.03 9.25 -1.93
C GLU A 140 -6.67 9.59 -1.32
N ILE A 141 -6.40 9.08 -0.12
CA ILE A 141 -5.14 9.29 0.61
C ILE A 141 -4.70 7.95 1.22
N ALA A 142 -3.45 7.54 1.00
CA ALA A 142 -2.91 6.35 1.65
C ALA A 142 -2.98 6.47 3.18
N SER A 143 -3.22 5.36 3.89
CA SER A 143 -3.45 5.37 5.35
C SER A 143 -2.37 6.13 6.12
N GLY A 144 -1.09 5.83 5.90
CA GLY A 144 0.02 6.50 6.60
C GLY A 144 0.09 8.00 6.29
N LEU A 145 -0.10 8.38 5.01
CA LEU A 145 -0.10 9.79 4.64
C LEU A 145 -1.28 10.56 5.26
N GLY A 146 -2.45 9.93 5.36
CA GLY A 146 -3.61 10.52 6.04
C GLY A 146 -3.32 10.76 7.53
N MET A 147 -2.69 9.79 8.19
CA MET A 147 -2.19 9.94 9.55
C MET A 147 -1.19 11.09 9.67
N ASP A 148 -0.21 11.20 8.77
CA ASP A 148 0.80 12.24 8.78
C ASP A 148 0.20 13.65 8.62
N TYR A 149 -0.79 13.81 7.73
CA TYR A 149 -1.54 15.08 7.62
C TYR A 149 -2.21 15.46 8.93
N ILE A 150 -2.86 14.51 9.60
CA ILE A 150 -3.60 14.74 10.85
C ILE A 150 -2.62 15.04 11.99
N ILE A 151 -1.56 14.24 12.17
CA ILE A 151 -0.58 14.44 13.25
C ILE A 151 0.15 15.78 13.08
N SER A 152 0.56 16.13 11.87
CA SER A 152 1.26 17.38 11.57
C SER A 152 0.36 18.60 11.52
N GLU A 153 -0.96 18.42 11.50
CA GLU A 153 -1.96 19.48 11.31
C GLU A 153 -1.76 20.28 10.00
N LYS A 154 -1.03 19.72 9.04
CA LYS A 154 -0.82 20.36 7.75
C LYS A 154 -2.12 20.47 6.95
N TYR A 155 -2.98 19.48 7.11
CA TYR A 155 -4.33 19.45 6.59
C TYR A 155 -5.20 18.54 7.45
N LEU A 156 -6.38 18.97 7.82
CA LEU A 156 -7.32 18.21 8.65
C LEU A 156 -8.60 17.96 7.86
N PRO A 157 -8.90 16.70 7.49
CA PRO A 157 -10.24 16.33 7.02
C PRO A 157 -11.23 16.35 8.19
N ASP A 158 -12.52 16.27 7.92
CA ASP A 158 -13.54 16.08 8.96
C ASP A 158 -13.61 14.62 9.44
N ALA A 159 -13.32 13.68 8.55
CA ALA A 159 -13.29 12.26 8.87
C ALA A 159 -12.13 11.55 8.18
N TYR A 160 -11.71 10.43 8.77
CA TYR A 160 -10.60 9.62 8.29
C TYR A 160 -10.95 8.14 8.38
N SER A 161 -10.87 7.45 7.24
CA SER A 161 -11.10 6.00 7.15
C SER A 161 -9.87 5.29 6.58
N PRO A 162 -8.91 4.90 7.44
CA PRO A 162 -7.82 4.01 7.06
C PRO A 162 -8.34 2.58 6.80
N SER A 163 -7.49 1.69 6.30
CA SER A 163 -7.89 0.30 6.11
C SER A 163 -7.96 -0.48 7.42
N ASN A 164 -7.23 -0.08 8.47
CA ASN A 164 -7.26 -0.72 9.78
C ASN A 164 -7.15 0.29 10.95
N GLU A 165 -7.43 -0.18 12.15
CA GLU A 165 -7.51 0.64 13.37
C GLU A 165 -6.15 1.14 13.88
N LEU A 166 -5.03 0.47 13.56
CA LEU A 166 -3.71 0.85 14.10
C LEU A 166 -3.35 2.30 13.79
N TRP A 167 -3.77 2.80 12.62
CA TRP A 167 -3.52 4.18 12.24
C TRP A 167 -4.24 5.17 13.16
N GLY A 168 -5.47 4.84 13.54
CA GLY A 168 -6.22 5.62 14.53
C GLY A 168 -5.54 5.63 15.88
N GLU A 169 -5.07 4.48 16.36
CA GLU A 169 -4.35 4.37 17.63
C GLU A 169 -3.02 5.15 17.61
N MET A 170 -2.30 5.14 16.49
CA MET A 170 -1.09 5.95 16.33
C MET A 170 -1.39 7.46 16.36
N ILE A 171 -2.50 7.93 15.78
CA ILE A 171 -2.92 9.33 15.85
C ILE A 171 -3.23 9.72 17.30
N LYS A 172 -3.97 8.88 18.04
CA LYS A 172 -4.26 9.10 19.47
C LYS A 172 -2.98 9.12 20.32
N ALA A 173 -2.06 8.19 20.06
CA ALA A 173 -0.77 8.12 20.75
C ALA A 173 0.09 9.38 20.52
N ASN A 174 -0.10 10.09 19.41
CA ASN A 174 0.53 11.38 19.15
C ASN A 174 -0.26 12.58 19.72
N GLY A 175 -1.23 12.32 20.60
CA GLY A 175 -1.97 13.35 21.33
C GLY A 175 -3.00 14.11 20.47
N LYS A 176 -3.37 13.60 19.29
CA LYS A 176 -4.38 14.22 18.45
C LYS A 176 -5.78 13.69 18.78
N THR A 177 -6.76 14.58 18.66
CA THR A 177 -8.16 14.24 18.92
C THR A 177 -8.77 13.58 17.70
N ILE A 178 -9.12 12.30 17.85
CA ILE A 178 -9.98 11.57 16.92
C ILE A 178 -10.94 10.69 17.71
N GLU A 179 -12.12 10.47 17.19
CA GLU A 179 -13.15 9.63 17.80
C GLU A 179 -13.62 8.57 16.80
N LEU A 180 -13.69 7.31 17.25
CA LEU A 180 -14.22 6.21 16.45
C LEU A 180 -15.74 6.39 16.31
N CYS A 181 -16.22 6.59 15.08
CA CYS A 181 -17.63 6.77 14.75
C CYS A 181 -18.26 5.49 14.20
N ASP A 182 -17.48 4.69 13.50
CA ASP A 182 -17.85 3.36 13.02
C ASP A 182 -16.61 2.47 13.03
N ASP A 183 -16.73 1.29 13.64
CA ASP A 183 -15.64 0.33 13.75
C ASP A 183 -15.40 -0.42 12.44
N ARG A 184 -16.40 -0.42 11.54
CA ARG A 184 -16.34 -1.18 10.30
C ARG A 184 -17.23 -0.60 9.20
N MET A 185 -16.67 0.17 8.28
CA MET A 185 -17.38 0.56 7.05
C MET A 185 -17.58 -0.65 6.14
N VAL A 186 -16.51 -1.36 5.86
CA VAL A 186 -16.43 -2.63 5.07
C VAL A 186 -15.27 -3.47 5.59
N GLY A 187 -15.41 -4.80 5.51
CA GLY A 187 -14.39 -5.75 5.96
C GLY A 187 -13.46 -6.18 4.83
N ASN A 188 -12.17 -6.34 5.14
CA ASN A 188 -11.17 -6.88 4.26
C ASN A 188 -10.16 -7.73 5.03
N VAL A 189 -9.29 -8.46 4.32
CA VAL A 189 -8.25 -9.31 4.91
C VAL A 189 -6.98 -9.18 4.10
N ALA A 190 -5.85 -9.00 4.77
CA ALA A 190 -4.54 -9.08 4.14
C ALA A 190 -4.14 -10.53 3.88
N GLY A 191 -3.43 -10.77 2.79
CA GLY A 191 -2.92 -12.09 2.45
C GLY A 191 -1.57 -12.08 1.79
N ILE A 192 -0.89 -13.22 1.88
CA ILE A 192 0.29 -13.54 1.10
C ILE A 192 -0.18 -14.22 -0.18
N LEU A 193 0.23 -13.69 -1.31
CA LEU A 193 0.05 -14.30 -2.61
C LEU A 193 1.36 -15.01 -3.00
N ILE A 194 1.24 -16.28 -3.35
CA ILE A 194 2.38 -17.07 -3.86
C ILE A 194 2.01 -17.61 -5.24
N SER A 195 2.92 -17.51 -6.19
CA SER A 195 2.71 -18.10 -7.52
C SER A 195 2.42 -19.60 -7.40
N LYS A 196 1.50 -20.11 -8.21
CA LYS A 196 1.07 -21.51 -8.15
C LYS A 196 2.26 -22.49 -8.24
N GLU A 197 3.25 -22.14 -9.05
CA GLU A 197 4.48 -22.93 -9.18
C GLU A 197 5.23 -23.03 -7.84
N LYS A 198 5.43 -21.90 -7.16
CA LYS A 198 6.14 -21.85 -5.88
C LYS A 198 5.30 -22.33 -4.70
N TYR A 199 3.99 -22.20 -4.79
CA TYR A 199 3.09 -22.64 -3.73
C TYR A 199 3.25 -24.14 -3.43
N ASP A 200 3.22 -25.00 -4.45
CA ASP A 200 3.35 -26.45 -4.28
C ASP A 200 4.74 -26.85 -3.77
N GLU A 201 5.81 -26.17 -4.22
CA GLU A 201 7.17 -26.38 -3.72
C GLU A 201 7.26 -26.05 -2.21
N LEU A 202 6.69 -24.91 -1.79
CA LEU A 202 6.72 -24.45 -0.40
C LEU A 202 5.86 -25.35 0.50
N ILE A 203 4.67 -25.73 0.06
CA ILE A 203 3.82 -26.70 0.80
C ILE A 203 4.56 -28.01 1.01
N LYS A 204 5.20 -28.56 -0.02
CA LYS A 204 5.97 -29.80 0.09
C LYS A 204 7.11 -29.69 1.09
N LYS A 205 7.76 -28.52 1.14
CA LYS A 205 8.95 -28.31 1.98
C LYS A 205 8.60 -27.92 3.41
N TYR A 206 7.65 -27.01 3.59
CA TYR A 206 7.32 -26.38 4.87
C TYR A 206 5.99 -26.84 5.48
N GLY A 207 5.17 -27.56 4.73
CA GLY A 207 3.86 -28.06 5.17
C GLY A 207 2.74 -27.05 5.13
N ALA A 208 3.03 -25.75 5.19
CA ALA A 208 2.01 -24.70 5.17
C ALA A 208 2.57 -23.37 4.64
N ILE A 209 1.71 -22.55 4.05
CA ILE A 209 1.99 -21.14 3.76
C ILE A 209 1.56 -20.32 4.97
N ASN A 210 2.51 -19.74 5.66
CA ASN A 210 2.32 -18.78 6.76
C ASN A 210 3.55 -17.85 6.86
N LEU A 211 3.44 -16.78 7.62
CA LEU A 211 4.50 -15.78 7.73
C LEU A 211 5.84 -16.39 8.15
N LYS A 212 5.85 -17.30 9.12
CA LYS A 212 7.08 -17.95 9.60
C LYS A 212 7.79 -18.73 8.48
N ASN A 213 7.06 -19.52 7.72
CA ASN A 213 7.63 -20.34 6.65
C ASN A 213 8.05 -19.48 5.46
N ILE A 214 7.29 -18.42 5.17
CA ILE A 214 7.61 -17.45 4.12
C ILE A 214 8.86 -16.65 4.44
N THR A 215 9.02 -16.16 5.67
CA THR A 215 10.24 -15.44 6.06
C THR A 215 11.47 -16.33 5.94
N GLN A 216 11.35 -17.60 6.28
CA GLN A 216 12.43 -18.57 6.11
C GLN A 216 12.74 -18.85 4.62
N ALA A 217 11.72 -18.99 3.78
CA ALA A 217 11.90 -19.21 2.34
C ALA A 217 12.58 -18.01 1.66
N VAL A 218 12.22 -16.78 2.05
CA VAL A 218 12.88 -15.55 1.59
C VAL A 218 14.34 -15.50 2.06
N ALA A 219 14.61 -15.77 3.33
CA ALA A 219 15.96 -15.79 3.88
C ALA A 219 16.86 -16.82 3.16
N ASN A 220 16.29 -17.96 2.78
CA ASN A 220 16.99 -18.99 2.00
C ASN A 220 17.12 -18.66 0.49
N GLY A 221 16.56 -17.55 0.01
CA GLY A 221 16.57 -17.17 -1.40
C GLY A 221 15.73 -18.07 -2.31
N GLU A 222 14.70 -18.73 -1.75
CA GLU A 222 13.84 -19.68 -2.47
C GLU A 222 12.70 -18.99 -3.21
N ILE A 223 12.29 -17.82 -2.75
CA ILE A 223 11.26 -16.98 -3.35
C ILE A 223 11.70 -15.52 -3.40
N ASN A 224 11.32 -14.84 -4.48
CA ASN A 224 11.43 -13.38 -4.60
C ASN A 224 10.11 -12.77 -4.14
N MET A 225 10.11 -12.13 -2.97
CA MET A 225 8.92 -11.57 -2.39
C MET A 225 8.96 -10.04 -2.38
N GLY A 226 7.78 -9.41 -2.59
CA GLY A 226 7.58 -7.98 -2.40
C GLY A 226 6.56 -7.68 -1.32
N TYR A 227 6.67 -6.52 -0.69
CA TYR A 227 5.65 -6.03 0.24
C TYR A 227 5.47 -4.51 0.13
N THR A 228 4.46 -3.96 0.80
CA THR A 228 4.20 -2.52 0.78
C THR A 228 4.83 -1.83 1.98
N ASN A 229 5.22 -0.57 1.80
CA ASN A 229 5.84 0.24 2.84
C ASN A 229 4.94 0.33 4.09
N PRO A 230 5.41 -0.16 5.26
CA PRO A 230 4.65 -0.15 6.50
C PRO A 230 4.25 1.24 7.01
N PHE A 231 4.98 2.28 6.60
CA PHE A 231 4.67 3.67 6.99
C PHE A 231 3.61 4.33 6.09
N ALA A 232 3.22 3.68 4.99
CA ALA A 232 2.24 4.20 4.05
C ALA A 232 1.00 3.32 3.93
N SER A 233 1.18 2.02 3.92
CA SER A 233 0.16 1.00 3.62
C SER A 233 -0.26 0.22 4.86
N ALA A 234 -1.56 0.08 5.07
CA ALA A 234 -2.11 -0.74 6.14
C ALA A 234 -1.73 -2.22 6.01
N THR A 235 -1.71 -2.74 4.78
CA THR A 235 -1.26 -4.11 4.50
C THR A 235 0.22 -4.29 4.86
N GLY A 236 1.05 -3.29 4.55
CA GLY A 236 2.46 -3.27 4.93
C GLY A 236 2.67 -3.20 6.44
N LEU A 237 1.88 -2.37 7.14
CA LEU A 237 1.93 -2.28 8.60
C LEU A 237 1.51 -3.59 9.25
N ASN A 238 0.40 -4.20 8.80
CA ASN A 238 -0.04 -5.52 9.25
C ASN A 238 1.05 -6.58 9.03
N PHE A 239 1.67 -6.56 7.86
CA PHE A 239 2.77 -7.47 7.53
C PHE A 239 3.98 -7.28 8.45
N LEU A 240 4.40 -6.04 8.71
CA LEU A 240 5.50 -5.73 9.62
C LEU A 240 5.22 -6.28 11.02
N VAL A 241 4.09 -5.89 11.62
CA VAL A 241 3.73 -6.29 13.00
C VAL A 241 3.60 -7.82 13.11
N SER A 242 2.91 -8.44 12.17
CA SER A 242 2.70 -9.88 12.15
C SER A 242 4.00 -10.66 11.90
N THR A 243 4.90 -10.12 11.07
CA THR A 243 6.21 -10.76 10.82
C THR A 243 7.14 -10.63 12.03
N LEU A 244 7.20 -9.46 12.68
CA LEU A 244 7.94 -9.29 13.94
C LEU A 244 7.49 -10.31 14.99
N ALA A 245 6.17 -10.55 15.11
CA ALA A 245 5.62 -11.55 16.02
C ALA A 245 6.04 -13.00 15.68
N THR A 246 6.45 -13.30 14.44
CA THR A 246 7.01 -14.63 14.11
C THR A 246 8.40 -14.86 14.70
N PHE A 247 9.18 -13.81 14.87
CA PHE A 247 10.52 -13.88 15.44
C PHE A 247 10.51 -13.87 16.98
N ASP A 248 9.58 -13.10 17.57
CA ASP A 248 9.33 -13.10 19.00
C ASP A 248 7.86 -12.79 19.30
N SER A 249 7.08 -13.83 19.55
CA SER A 249 5.64 -13.70 19.82
C SER A 249 5.32 -13.06 21.17
N SER A 250 6.27 -13.11 22.11
CA SER A 250 6.09 -12.53 23.45
C SER A 250 6.39 -11.03 23.50
N ASN A 251 7.27 -10.56 22.63
CA ASN A 251 7.62 -9.15 22.47
C ASN A 251 8.02 -8.83 21.02
N PRO A 252 7.06 -8.52 20.15
CA PRO A 252 7.35 -8.18 18.76
C PRO A 252 8.26 -6.95 18.55
N LEU A 253 8.50 -6.16 19.59
CA LEU A 253 9.43 -5.02 19.57
C LEU A 253 10.78 -5.33 20.23
N SER A 254 11.09 -6.60 20.54
CA SER A 254 12.40 -7.00 21.06
C SER A 254 13.49 -6.84 20.00
N GLU A 255 14.75 -6.68 20.44
CA GLU A 255 15.92 -6.69 19.56
C GLU A 255 15.93 -7.94 18.67
N LYS A 256 15.59 -9.11 19.23
CA LYS A 256 15.51 -10.37 18.49
C LYS A 256 14.50 -10.29 17.33
N ALA A 257 13.33 -9.71 17.55
CA ALA A 257 12.32 -9.55 16.49
C ALA A 257 12.78 -8.56 15.42
N ILE A 258 13.38 -7.44 15.85
CA ILE A 258 13.91 -6.40 14.96
C ILE A 258 15.05 -6.95 14.10
N ASP A 259 16.01 -7.66 14.70
CA ASP A 259 17.13 -8.27 13.97
C ASP A 259 16.66 -9.31 12.97
N GLY A 260 15.70 -10.17 13.36
CA GLY A 260 15.10 -11.16 12.47
C GLY A 260 14.37 -10.50 11.28
N PHE A 261 13.67 -9.41 11.51
CA PHE A 261 13.03 -8.65 10.41
C PHE A 261 14.06 -7.98 9.50
N ASN A 262 15.12 -7.39 10.05
CA ASN A 262 16.19 -6.77 9.28
C ASN A 262 16.90 -7.79 8.38
N GLU A 263 17.19 -9.00 8.90
CA GLU A 263 17.79 -10.08 8.11
C GLU A 263 16.85 -10.51 6.97
N PHE A 264 15.57 -10.71 7.26
CA PHE A 264 14.55 -10.99 6.25
C PHE A 264 14.50 -9.90 5.17
N GLN A 265 14.48 -8.62 5.57
CA GLN A 265 14.35 -7.48 4.67
C GLN A 265 15.51 -7.36 3.69
N ASN A 266 16.73 -7.79 4.05
CA ASN A 266 17.90 -7.77 3.17
C ASN A 266 17.70 -8.61 1.90
N ASN A 267 16.78 -9.55 1.91
CA ASN A 267 16.46 -10.42 0.77
C ASN A 267 15.20 -10.01 0.01
N ILE A 268 14.61 -8.86 0.34
CA ILE A 268 13.40 -8.35 -0.32
C ILE A 268 13.78 -7.50 -1.53
N PRO A 269 13.39 -7.89 -2.75
CA PRO A 269 13.73 -7.16 -3.97
C PRO A 269 12.86 -5.91 -4.21
N LEU A 270 11.66 -5.83 -3.63
CA LEU A 270 10.70 -4.76 -3.90
C LEU A 270 9.89 -4.37 -2.67
N ILE A 271 9.88 -3.07 -2.38
CA ILE A 271 8.95 -2.45 -1.44
C ILE A 271 8.18 -1.38 -2.21
N ALA A 272 6.87 -1.58 -2.37
CA ALA A 272 5.98 -0.62 -3.03
C ALA A 272 5.37 0.35 -2.01
N TYR A 273 4.93 1.52 -2.45
CA TYR A 273 4.28 2.49 -1.57
C TYR A 273 2.85 2.07 -1.18
N THR A 274 2.10 1.49 -2.13
CA THR A 274 0.72 1.02 -1.92
C THR A 274 0.51 -0.38 -2.49
N THR A 275 -0.57 -1.06 -2.06
CA THR A 275 -0.98 -2.36 -2.62
C THR A 275 -1.35 -2.27 -4.09
N LEU A 276 -1.91 -1.15 -4.55
CA LEU A 276 -2.21 -0.94 -5.97
C LEU A 276 -0.94 -0.85 -6.82
N GLN A 277 0.12 -0.19 -6.31
CA GLN A 277 1.42 -0.18 -6.99
C GLN A 277 2.06 -1.57 -7.01
N LEU A 278 1.94 -2.31 -5.90
CA LEU A 278 2.47 -3.67 -5.82
C LEU A 278 1.72 -4.61 -6.78
N ARG A 279 0.40 -4.45 -6.95
CA ARG A 279 -0.41 -5.16 -7.96
C ARG A 279 0.19 -5.01 -9.35
N ASN A 280 0.43 -3.79 -9.79
CA ASN A 280 1.00 -3.51 -11.11
C ASN A 280 2.39 -4.15 -11.31
N SER A 281 3.20 -4.20 -10.23
CA SER A 281 4.51 -4.86 -10.26
C SER A 281 4.37 -6.39 -10.31
N ALA A 282 3.42 -6.96 -9.60
CA ALA A 282 3.15 -8.39 -9.57
C ALA A 282 2.61 -8.92 -10.90
N GLU A 283 1.76 -8.16 -11.59
CA GLU A 283 1.24 -8.47 -12.92
C GLU A 283 2.36 -8.61 -13.98
N SER A 284 3.53 -7.99 -13.75
CA SER A 284 4.71 -8.19 -14.59
C SER A 284 5.38 -9.56 -14.41
N GLY A 285 4.97 -10.36 -13.41
CA GLY A 285 5.48 -11.70 -13.14
C GLY A 285 6.91 -11.76 -12.60
N ILE A 286 7.43 -10.66 -12.04
CA ILE A 286 8.79 -10.58 -11.48
C ILE A 286 8.84 -11.22 -10.08
N LEU A 287 7.72 -11.21 -9.35
CA LEU A 287 7.64 -11.67 -7.97
C LEU A 287 7.07 -13.09 -7.90
N ASP A 288 7.71 -13.95 -7.13
CA ASP A 288 7.19 -15.28 -6.77
C ASP A 288 6.12 -15.15 -5.68
N GLY A 289 6.23 -14.13 -4.83
CA GLY A 289 5.27 -13.82 -3.77
C GLY A 289 5.18 -12.34 -3.45
N PHE A 290 4.07 -11.93 -2.90
CA PHE A 290 3.84 -10.57 -2.41
C PHE A 290 2.63 -10.52 -1.49
N ILE A 291 2.46 -9.39 -0.81
CA ILE A 291 1.29 -9.18 0.06
C ILE A 291 0.24 -8.33 -0.64
N MET A 292 -1.03 -8.64 -0.37
CA MET A 292 -2.16 -7.88 -0.92
C MET A 292 -3.41 -8.08 -0.07
N GLU A 293 -4.36 -7.19 -0.18
CA GLU A 293 -5.69 -7.36 0.39
C GLU A 293 -6.57 -8.24 -0.51
N TYR A 294 -7.48 -9.01 0.11
CA TYR A 294 -8.37 -9.94 -0.59
C TYR A 294 -9.24 -9.22 -1.63
N GLN A 295 -9.79 -8.05 -1.29
CA GLN A 295 -10.59 -7.24 -2.20
C GLN A 295 -9.81 -6.93 -3.50
N THR A 296 -8.57 -6.48 -3.39
CA THR A 296 -7.73 -6.17 -4.56
C THR A 296 -7.37 -7.43 -5.35
N TYR A 297 -7.08 -8.55 -4.65
CA TYR A 297 -6.79 -9.82 -5.29
C TYR A 297 -7.97 -10.35 -6.12
N ILE A 298 -9.18 -10.36 -5.54
CA ILE A 298 -10.36 -10.91 -6.22
C ILE A 298 -10.76 -10.10 -7.46
N ASN A 299 -10.41 -8.80 -7.47
CA ASN A 299 -10.64 -7.89 -8.60
C ASN A 299 -9.48 -7.83 -9.61
N SER A 300 -8.46 -8.67 -9.45
CA SER A 300 -7.30 -8.77 -10.36
C SER A 300 -7.28 -10.15 -11.05
N PRO A 301 -7.94 -10.30 -12.21
CA PRO A 301 -8.10 -11.61 -12.88
C PRO A 301 -6.77 -12.31 -13.18
N GLU A 302 -5.74 -11.56 -13.58
CA GLU A 302 -4.39 -12.06 -13.88
C GLU A 302 -3.77 -12.67 -12.63
N LEU A 303 -3.87 -11.98 -11.49
CA LEU A 303 -3.33 -12.48 -10.23
C LEU A 303 -4.05 -13.75 -9.76
N LYS A 304 -5.36 -13.83 -9.93
CA LYS A 304 -6.14 -15.05 -9.59
C LYS A 304 -5.75 -16.26 -10.44
N THR A 305 -5.32 -16.01 -11.67
CA THR A 305 -4.86 -17.07 -12.56
C THR A 305 -3.52 -17.64 -12.09
N ASP A 306 -2.60 -16.79 -11.63
CA ASP A 306 -1.21 -17.14 -11.43
C ASP A 306 -0.81 -17.34 -9.97
N TYR A 307 -1.58 -16.81 -9.02
CA TYR A 307 -1.25 -16.79 -7.60
C TYR A 307 -2.35 -17.40 -6.72
N ILE A 308 -1.94 -17.91 -5.57
CA ILE A 308 -2.81 -18.42 -4.51
C ILE A 308 -2.74 -17.46 -3.32
N PHE A 309 -3.91 -17.03 -2.84
CA PHE A 309 -4.05 -16.16 -1.68
C PHE A 309 -4.12 -16.97 -0.39
N THR A 310 -3.30 -16.60 0.60
CA THR A 310 -3.34 -17.15 1.96
C THR A 310 -3.45 -15.99 2.96
N PRO A 311 -4.50 -15.90 3.78
CA PRO A 311 -4.68 -14.81 4.72
C PRO A 311 -3.62 -14.80 5.81
N PHE A 312 -3.27 -13.61 6.31
CA PHE A 312 -2.37 -13.43 7.45
C PHE A 312 -2.77 -12.21 8.29
N GLY A 313 -2.26 -12.16 9.53
CA GLY A 313 -2.38 -11.02 10.43
C GLY A 313 -3.85 -10.73 10.82
N TYR A 314 -4.13 -9.50 11.21
CA TYR A 314 -5.45 -9.07 11.65
C TYR A 314 -6.28 -8.51 10.49
N ARG A 315 -7.60 -8.43 10.70
CA ARG A 315 -8.56 -7.93 9.72
C ARG A 315 -8.37 -6.45 9.44
N HIS A 316 -8.77 -6.03 8.26
CA HIS A 316 -8.85 -4.64 7.83
C HIS A 316 -10.32 -4.22 7.74
N ASP A 317 -10.93 -3.85 8.85
CA ASP A 317 -12.36 -3.53 8.91
C ASP A 317 -12.67 -2.05 8.58
N SER A 318 -11.69 -1.31 8.05
CA SER A 318 -11.88 0.04 7.54
C SER A 318 -12.68 0.94 8.49
N PRO A 319 -12.17 1.24 9.69
CA PRO A 319 -12.89 2.08 10.64
C PRO A 319 -13.05 3.51 10.11
N LEU A 320 -14.07 4.21 10.62
CA LEU A 320 -14.29 5.63 10.34
C LEU A 320 -14.14 6.43 11.63
N TYR A 321 -13.23 7.41 11.61
CA TYR A 321 -12.99 8.32 12.70
C TYR A 321 -13.43 9.72 12.33
N SER A 322 -14.01 10.48 13.28
CA SER A 322 -14.04 11.92 13.18
C SER A 322 -12.69 12.51 13.58
N VAL A 323 -12.29 13.62 12.97
CA VAL A 323 -11.00 14.28 13.20
C VAL A 323 -11.22 15.62 13.89
N GLY A 324 -10.55 15.82 15.02
CA GLY A 324 -10.71 17.04 15.82
C GLY A 324 -12.10 17.18 16.45
N ASN A 325 -12.45 18.40 16.79
CA ASN A 325 -13.75 18.72 17.37
C ASN A 325 -14.72 19.19 16.27
N LEU A 326 -15.50 18.28 15.73
CA LEU A 326 -16.52 18.62 14.73
C LEU A 326 -17.63 19.49 15.32
N SER A 327 -18.16 20.43 14.53
CA SER A 327 -19.40 21.13 14.85
C SER A 327 -20.57 20.16 14.89
N ASN A 328 -21.67 20.55 15.55
CA ASN A 328 -22.89 19.72 15.62
C ASN A 328 -23.40 19.39 14.19
N GLU A 329 -23.40 20.38 13.29
CA GLU A 329 -23.79 20.18 11.89
C GLU A 329 -22.95 19.09 11.21
N LYS A 330 -21.62 19.14 11.34
CA LYS A 330 -20.73 18.13 10.76
C LYS A 330 -20.90 16.74 11.38
N LYS A 331 -21.16 16.67 12.69
CA LYS A 331 -21.49 15.40 13.35
C LYS A 331 -22.80 14.80 12.82
N GLU A 332 -23.82 15.62 12.61
CA GLU A 332 -25.08 15.16 12.03
C GLU A 332 -24.89 14.67 10.59
N ILE A 333 -24.08 15.36 9.76
CA ILE A 333 -23.76 14.92 8.39
C ILE A 333 -23.03 13.59 8.44
N LEU A 334 -22.02 13.44 9.30
CA LEU A 334 -21.25 12.21 9.45
C LEU A 334 -22.14 11.04 9.85
N ASN A 335 -23.00 11.22 10.86
CA ASN A 335 -23.95 10.19 11.28
C ASN A 335 -24.92 9.83 10.16
N LYS A 336 -25.42 10.83 9.42
CA LYS A 336 -26.30 10.58 8.27
C LYS A 336 -25.62 9.80 7.17
N PHE A 337 -24.33 10.05 6.92
CA PHE A 337 -23.53 9.32 5.95
C PHE A 337 -23.27 7.88 6.41
N ILE A 338 -23.04 7.65 7.73
CA ILE A 338 -22.91 6.30 8.31
C ILE A 338 -24.21 5.51 8.11
N GLU A 339 -25.36 6.08 8.48
CA GLU A 339 -26.67 5.43 8.25
C GLU A 339 -26.88 5.09 6.76
N PHE A 340 -26.37 5.92 5.86
CA PHE A 340 -26.56 5.75 4.44
C PHE A 340 -25.74 4.57 3.89
N TYR A 341 -24.44 4.50 4.15
CA TYR A 341 -23.62 3.41 3.63
C TYR A 341 -23.86 2.06 4.34
N LYS A 342 -24.45 2.07 5.54
CA LYS A 342 -24.87 0.86 6.24
C LYS A 342 -26.14 0.22 5.66
N GLN A 343 -26.84 0.87 4.73
CA GLN A 343 -27.99 0.26 4.06
C GLN A 343 -27.58 -0.97 3.27
N ASP A 344 -28.43 -1.99 3.28
CA ASP A 344 -28.16 -3.30 2.65
C ASP A 344 -27.65 -3.16 1.22
N LYS A 345 -28.26 -2.28 0.41
CA LYS A 345 -27.87 -2.07 -1.00
C LYS A 345 -26.41 -1.64 -1.17
N TYR A 346 -25.83 -0.88 -0.20
CA TYR A 346 -24.44 -0.44 -0.27
C TYR A 346 -23.49 -1.48 0.32
N GLN A 347 -23.94 -2.24 1.30
CA GLN A 347 -23.20 -3.40 1.80
C GLN A 347 -23.18 -4.54 0.76
N GLU A 348 -24.28 -4.77 0.03
CA GLU A 348 -24.31 -5.67 -1.13
C GLU A 348 -23.36 -5.20 -2.26
N LEU A 349 -23.30 -3.89 -2.51
CA LEU A 349 -22.33 -3.31 -3.43
C LEU A 349 -20.88 -3.58 -2.96
N ALA A 350 -20.61 -3.41 -1.66
CA ALA A 350 -19.31 -3.72 -1.09
C ALA A 350 -18.90 -5.19 -1.33
N VAL A 351 -19.84 -6.13 -1.10
CA VAL A 351 -19.62 -7.56 -1.39
C VAL A 351 -19.33 -7.78 -2.89
N LYS A 352 -20.09 -7.14 -3.77
CA LYS A 352 -19.88 -7.21 -5.22
C LYS A 352 -18.51 -6.66 -5.64
N ASP A 353 -18.00 -5.70 -4.90
CA ASP A 353 -16.68 -5.09 -5.12
C ASP A 353 -15.55 -5.83 -4.36
N GLY A 354 -15.87 -6.96 -3.72
CA GLY A 354 -14.89 -7.87 -3.11
C GLY A 354 -14.64 -7.65 -1.62
N PHE A 355 -15.34 -6.72 -0.98
CA PHE A 355 -15.32 -6.53 0.46
C PHE A 355 -16.22 -7.55 1.19
N ASN A 356 -16.12 -7.57 2.53
CA ASN A 356 -16.92 -8.43 3.41
C ASN A 356 -16.79 -9.93 3.08
N ALA A 357 -15.67 -10.33 2.53
CA ALA A 357 -15.30 -11.73 2.30
C ALA A 357 -14.43 -12.24 3.46
N LEU A 358 -14.26 -13.57 3.55
CA LEU A 358 -13.45 -14.23 4.58
C LEU A 358 -13.84 -13.81 6.01
N GLU A 359 -15.14 -13.71 6.26
CA GLU A 359 -15.68 -13.28 7.57
C GLU A 359 -15.31 -14.23 8.72
N ASP A 360 -15.08 -15.51 8.41
CA ASP A 360 -14.66 -16.53 9.39
C ASP A 360 -13.16 -16.46 9.72
N TYR A 361 -12.39 -15.66 8.99
CA TYR A 361 -10.97 -15.49 9.27
C TYR A 361 -10.78 -14.79 10.63
N LYS A 362 -10.03 -15.44 11.51
CA LYS A 362 -9.61 -14.91 12.81
C LYS A 362 -8.10 -14.98 12.90
N CYS A 363 -7.49 -13.90 13.42
CA CYS A 363 -6.05 -13.88 13.69
C CYS A 363 -5.72 -14.81 14.88
#